data_6424d89dcd83d935694d02c688e1c46e
#
_entry.id   6424d89dcd83d935694d02c688e1c46e
#
_cell.length_a   1.000
_cell.length_b   1.000
_cell.length_c   1.000
_cell.angle_alpha   90.00
_cell.angle_beta   90.00
_cell.angle_gamma   90.00
#
_symmetry.space_group_name_H-M   'P 1'
#
loop_
_entity.id
_entity.type
_entity.pdbx_description
1 polymer ?
#
loop_
_entity_poly.entity_id
_entity_poly.type
_entity_poly.pdbx_seq_one_letter_code
_entity_poly.pdbx_strand_id
1 'polypeptide(L)'
;MEDKQRPRVGVGVMILKEEKVLLGKRKGESVGAGHYAWPGGHLEYMESFEGCAKREVMEETGMETDNIRFLRLLNLKDYAPKHYVDIGLIADWRSGEPKIMEPDKIERWDWYEMDKLPEPLFSTIPTYFEAYKTGKNFWDA
;
A
#
# COMPACT_ATOMS: atom_id res chain seq x y z
N MET A 1 5.70 13.67 30.08
CA MET A 1 4.79 12.58 29.76
C MET A 1 5.52 11.54 28.93
N GLU A 2 5.48 10.31 29.36
CA GLU A 2 6.14 9.25 28.61
C GLU A 2 5.38 8.92 27.34
N ASP A 3 6.14 8.67 26.28
CA ASP A 3 5.56 8.14 25.07
C ASP A 3 5.16 6.70 25.27
N LYS A 4 3.90 6.42 25.08
CA LYS A 4 3.42 5.04 25.12
C LYS A 4 3.54 4.44 23.74
N GLN A 5 3.86 3.16 23.70
CA GLN A 5 3.80 2.43 22.44
C GLN A 5 2.36 2.38 21.98
N ARG A 6 2.13 2.81 20.77
CA ARG A 6 0.80 2.85 20.18
C ARG A 6 0.88 2.30 18.76
N PRO A 7 -0.18 1.63 18.29
CA PRO A 7 -0.22 1.25 16.90
C PRO A 7 -0.28 2.49 16.02
N ARG A 8 0.37 2.40 14.87
CA ARG A 8 0.31 3.41 13.82
C ARG A 8 -0.70 2.98 12.78
N VAL A 9 -1.26 3.93 12.08
CA VAL A 9 -2.21 3.63 11.01
C VAL A 9 -1.51 3.76 9.68
N GLY A 10 -1.40 2.63 8.97
CA GLY A 10 -0.88 2.59 7.62
C GLY A 10 -2.01 2.50 6.61
N VAL A 11 -1.82 3.10 5.45
CA VAL A 11 -2.79 3.07 4.36
C VAL A 11 -2.05 2.64 3.10
N GLY A 12 -2.49 1.55 2.49
CA GLY A 12 -1.97 1.08 1.22
C GLY A 12 -3.02 1.17 0.13
N VAL A 13 -2.60 1.35 -1.11
CA VAL A 13 -3.53 1.57 -2.22
C VAL A 13 -3.24 0.61 -3.36
N MET A 14 -4.15 -0.33 -3.58
CA MET A 14 -4.12 -1.23 -4.73
C MET A 14 -4.74 -0.50 -5.91
N ILE A 15 -3.92 -0.09 -6.87
CA ILE A 15 -4.36 0.70 -8.02
C ILE A 15 -4.61 -0.21 -9.21
N LEU A 16 -5.83 -0.16 -9.74
CA LEU A 16 -6.23 -0.94 -10.91
C LEU A 16 -6.16 -0.11 -12.18
N LYS A 17 -5.56 -0.68 -13.22
CA LYS A 17 -5.56 -0.11 -14.57
C LYS A 17 -5.65 -1.26 -15.56
N GLU A 18 -6.78 -1.36 -16.28
CA GLU A 18 -6.97 -2.42 -17.27
C GLU A 18 -6.70 -3.81 -16.69
N GLU A 19 -7.21 -4.06 -15.48
CA GLU A 19 -7.06 -5.32 -14.73
C GLU A 19 -5.64 -5.63 -14.28
N LYS A 20 -4.74 -4.65 -14.41
CA LYS A 20 -3.38 -4.75 -13.87
C LYS A 20 -3.26 -3.93 -12.60
N VAL A 21 -2.28 -4.27 -11.79
CA VAL A 21 -2.01 -3.60 -10.52
C VAL A 21 -0.61 -3.01 -10.51
N LEU A 22 -0.45 -1.90 -9.80
CA LEU A 22 0.86 -1.24 -9.68
C LEU A 22 1.59 -1.75 -8.46
N LEU A 23 2.79 -2.29 -8.67
CA LEU A 23 3.67 -2.69 -7.57
C LEU A 23 5.05 -2.07 -7.77
N GLY A 24 5.66 -1.66 -6.68
CA GLY A 24 7.01 -1.13 -6.70
C GLY A 24 7.95 -1.98 -5.86
N LYS A 25 9.17 -2.12 -6.33
CA LYS A 25 10.20 -2.84 -5.59
C LYS A 25 10.84 -1.90 -4.58
N ARG A 26 10.72 -2.25 -3.32
CA ARG A 26 11.26 -1.46 -2.22
C ARG A 26 12.77 -1.66 -2.11
N LYS A 27 13.48 -0.61 -1.71
CA LYS A 27 14.91 -0.68 -1.48
C LYS A 27 15.30 0.13 -0.25
N GLY A 28 16.59 0.17 0.06
CA GLY A 28 17.09 0.90 1.21
C GLY A 28 17.09 0.04 2.46
N GLU A 29 17.08 0.70 3.62
CA GLU A 29 17.16 0.03 4.92
C GLU A 29 15.79 -0.18 5.57
N SER A 30 14.71 0.14 4.84
CA SER A 30 13.37 0.00 5.38
C SER A 30 12.94 -1.46 5.44
N VAL A 31 11.96 -1.73 6.30
CA VAL A 31 11.28 -3.02 6.33
C VAL A 31 10.72 -3.31 4.94
N GLY A 32 10.96 -4.52 4.46
CA GLY A 32 10.47 -4.92 3.15
C GLY A 32 11.38 -4.59 1.97
N ALA A 33 12.61 -4.14 2.22
CA ALA A 33 13.58 -3.91 1.13
C ALA A 33 13.71 -5.18 0.28
N GLY A 34 13.68 -5.02 -1.04
CA GLY A 34 13.72 -6.14 -1.98
C GLY A 34 12.36 -6.76 -2.27
N HIS A 35 11.32 -6.38 -1.54
CA HIS A 35 9.96 -6.88 -1.71
C HIS A 35 9.12 -5.89 -2.51
N TYR A 36 8.08 -6.40 -3.15
CA TYR A 36 7.15 -5.58 -3.94
C TYR A 36 5.94 -5.20 -3.12
N ALA A 37 5.56 -3.93 -3.19
CA ALA A 37 4.44 -3.39 -2.41
C ALA A 37 3.70 -2.30 -3.18
N TRP A 38 2.48 -1.99 -2.70
CA TRP A 38 1.67 -0.88 -3.21
C TRP A 38 2.23 0.46 -2.78
N PRO A 39 1.83 1.55 -3.45
CA PRO A 39 1.97 2.88 -2.86
C PRO A 39 1.20 2.95 -1.55
N GLY A 40 1.72 3.70 -0.60
CA GLY A 40 1.06 3.89 0.68
C GLY A 40 1.95 4.56 1.70
N GLY A 41 1.40 4.83 2.86
CA GLY A 41 2.13 5.47 3.94
C GLY A 41 1.26 5.66 5.17
N HIS A 42 1.68 6.53 6.05
CA HIS A 42 0.99 6.77 7.31
C HIS A 42 -0.16 7.76 7.15
N LEU A 43 -1.28 7.44 7.79
CA LEU A 43 -2.38 8.40 7.93
C LEU A 43 -1.90 9.56 8.81
N GLU A 44 -2.08 10.78 8.35
CA GLU A 44 -1.72 11.95 9.12
C GLU A 44 -2.89 12.42 9.99
N TYR A 45 -2.57 13.21 11.00
CA TYR A 45 -3.59 13.72 11.93
C TYR A 45 -4.71 14.45 11.18
N MET A 46 -5.95 14.04 11.45
CA MET A 46 -7.18 14.62 10.85
C MET A 46 -7.32 14.43 9.33
N GLU A 47 -6.47 13.64 8.73
CA GLU A 47 -6.56 13.33 7.29
C GLU A 47 -7.65 12.29 7.04
N SER A 48 -8.40 12.43 5.94
CA SER A 48 -9.33 11.39 5.52
C SER A 48 -8.54 10.24 4.87
N PHE A 49 -9.13 9.05 4.85
CA PHE A 49 -8.49 7.92 4.16
C PHE A 49 -8.30 8.20 2.67
N GLU A 50 -9.33 8.79 2.05
CA GLU A 50 -9.23 9.15 0.63
C GLU A 50 -8.13 10.17 0.38
N GLY A 51 -8.04 11.20 1.23
CA GLY A 51 -7.00 12.21 1.15
C GLY A 51 -5.60 11.61 1.32
N CYS A 52 -5.45 10.70 2.28
CA CYS A 52 -4.20 9.99 2.50
C CYS A 52 -3.80 9.17 1.26
N ALA A 53 -4.74 8.42 0.70
CA ALA A 53 -4.49 7.63 -0.49
C ALA A 53 -4.02 8.49 -1.66
N LYS A 54 -4.74 9.57 -1.94
CA LYS A 54 -4.37 10.48 -3.03
C LYS A 54 -3.02 11.12 -2.83
N ARG A 55 -2.74 11.57 -1.60
CA ARG A 55 -1.46 12.19 -1.26
C ARG A 55 -0.31 11.22 -1.42
N GLU A 56 -0.43 10.02 -0.87
CA GLU A 56 0.65 9.03 -0.93
C GLU A 56 0.90 8.57 -2.37
N VAL A 57 -0.15 8.35 -3.16
CA VAL A 57 0.02 7.96 -4.56
C VAL A 57 0.73 9.07 -5.33
N MET A 58 0.34 10.33 -5.12
CA MET A 58 0.98 11.46 -5.78
C MET A 58 2.45 11.61 -5.35
N GLU A 59 2.73 11.52 -4.05
CA GLU A 59 4.10 11.66 -3.54
C GLU A 59 5.03 10.57 -4.05
N GLU A 60 4.52 9.35 -4.19
CA GLU A 60 5.35 8.20 -4.54
C GLU A 60 5.42 7.91 -6.03
N THR A 61 4.37 8.23 -6.77
CA THR A 61 4.27 7.84 -8.20
C THR A 61 3.98 8.99 -9.15
N GLY A 62 3.48 10.11 -8.66
CA GLY A 62 3.06 11.21 -9.50
C GLY A 62 1.74 10.99 -10.22
N MET A 63 1.01 9.91 -9.90
CA MET A 63 -0.26 9.58 -10.56
C MET A 63 -1.47 10.09 -9.78
N GLU A 64 -2.60 10.16 -10.48
CA GLU A 64 -3.90 10.42 -9.89
C GLU A 64 -4.79 9.19 -9.96
N THR A 65 -5.63 9.03 -8.94
CA THR A 65 -6.56 7.90 -8.83
C THR A 65 -7.98 8.39 -8.59
N ASP A 66 -8.95 7.54 -8.91
CA ASP A 66 -10.37 7.77 -8.69
C ASP A 66 -11.00 6.59 -7.96
N ASN A 67 -12.23 6.79 -7.52
CA ASN A 67 -13.07 5.72 -6.97
C ASN A 67 -12.34 4.94 -5.88
N ILE A 68 -11.79 5.68 -4.92
CA ILE A 68 -11.07 5.09 -3.79
C ILE A 68 -12.10 4.48 -2.85
N ARG A 69 -11.91 3.20 -2.53
CA ARG A 69 -12.85 2.46 -1.70
C ARG A 69 -12.12 1.50 -0.77
N PHE A 70 -12.79 1.14 0.32
CA PHE A 70 -12.23 0.21 1.30
C PHE A 70 -12.11 -1.20 0.72
N LEU A 71 -11.01 -1.87 1.02
CA LEU A 71 -10.80 -3.25 0.61
C LEU A 71 -10.65 -4.18 1.81
N ARG A 72 -9.72 -3.89 2.74
CA ARG A 72 -9.51 -4.79 3.87
C ARG A 72 -8.81 -4.10 5.04
N LEU A 73 -8.91 -4.71 6.21
CA LEU A 73 -8.26 -4.27 7.44
C LEU A 73 -7.37 -5.38 7.96
N LEU A 74 -6.12 -5.06 8.28
CA LEU A 74 -5.15 -6.00 8.81
C LEU A 74 -4.54 -5.44 10.10
N ASN A 75 -4.57 -6.23 11.16
CA ASN A 75 -3.86 -5.91 12.39
C ASN A 75 -2.46 -6.50 12.26
N LEU A 76 -1.49 -5.67 11.93
CA LEU A 76 -0.15 -6.10 11.56
C LEU A 76 0.79 -6.04 12.76
N LYS A 77 1.16 -7.21 13.28
CA LYS A 77 2.03 -7.34 14.45
C LYS A 77 3.36 -8.06 14.16
N ASP A 78 3.64 -8.35 12.89
CA ASP A 78 4.80 -9.16 12.51
C ASP A 78 6.14 -8.45 12.65
N TYR A 79 6.12 -7.14 12.82
CA TYR A 79 7.34 -6.33 12.81
C TYR A 79 7.59 -5.63 14.15
N ALA A 80 7.32 -6.33 15.25
CA ALA A 80 7.56 -5.79 16.59
C ALA A 80 8.97 -5.20 16.70
N PRO A 81 9.16 -4.09 17.40
CA PRO A 81 8.15 -3.40 18.23
C PRO A 81 7.17 -2.51 17.45
N LYS A 82 7.23 -2.52 16.14
CA LYS A 82 6.28 -1.77 15.31
C LYS A 82 4.97 -2.52 15.21
N HIS A 83 3.88 -1.81 15.45
CA HIS A 83 2.53 -2.33 15.36
C HIS A 83 1.71 -1.40 14.46
N TYR A 84 1.06 -1.96 13.45
CA TYR A 84 0.26 -1.18 12.51
C TYR A 84 -1.17 -1.68 12.45
N VAL A 85 -2.09 -0.71 12.38
CA VAL A 85 -3.43 -0.95 11.86
C VAL A 85 -3.31 -0.64 10.37
N ASP A 86 -3.33 -1.66 9.54
CA ASP A 86 -3.06 -1.52 8.12
C ASP A 86 -4.35 -1.53 7.33
N ILE A 87 -4.70 -0.37 6.77
CA ILE A 87 -5.92 -0.18 6.01
C ILE A 87 -5.60 -0.31 4.53
N GLY A 88 -6.22 -1.30 3.90
CA GLY A 88 -6.07 -1.52 2.47
C GLY A 88 -7.20 -0.89 1.70
N LEU A 89 -6.85 -0.02 0.77
CA LEU A 89 -7.79 0.62 -0.12
C LEU A 89 -7.56 0.12 -1.55
N ILE A 90 -8.59 0.19 -2.36
CA ILE A 90 -8.50 -0.10 -3.78
C ILE A 90 -8.98 1.13 -4.55
N ALA A 91 -8.30 1.46 -5.64
CA ALA A 91 -8.59 2.64 -6.42
C ALA A 91 -8.42 2.34 -7.90
N ASP A 92 -9.04 3.16 -8.73
CA ASP A 92 -8.88 3.08 -10.18
C ASP A 92 -7.88 4.14 -10.64
N TRP A 93 -7.00 3.75 -11.56
CA TRP A 93 -6.09 4.70 -12.21
C TRP A 93 -6.90 5.75 -12.97
N ARG A 94 -6.53 7.01 -12.81
CA ARG A 94 -7.17 8.11 -13.52
C ARG A 94 -6.26 8.70 -14.58
N SER A 95 -5.04 9.05 -14.20
CA SER A 95 -4.11 9.71 -15.10
C SER A 95 -2.67 9.61 -14.61
N GLY A 96 -1.73 9.80 -15.53
CA GLY A 96 -0.32 9.84 -15.26
C GLY A 96 0.36 8.48 -15.41
N GLU A 97 1.66 8.52 -15.67
CA GLU A 97 2.49 7.32 -15.66
C GLU A 97 3.28 7.27 -14.36
N PRO A 98 3.51 6.07 -13.82
CA PRO A 98 4.24 5.98 -12.56
C PRO A 98 5.69 6.45 -12.76
N LYS A 99 6.11 7.34 -11.88
CA LYS A 99 7.47 7.88 -11.85
C LYS A 99 8.12 7.50 -10.54
N ILE A 100 9.42 7.34 -10.53
CA ILE A 100 10.16 7.11 -9.31
C ILE A 100 10.37 8.46 -8.64
N MET A 101 9.48 8.81 -7.72
CA MET A 101 9.53 10.09 -7.01
C MET A 101 10.45 10.04 -5.79
N GLU A 102 10.66 8.84 -5.24
CA GLU A 102 11.50 8.63 -4.06
C GLU A 102 12.54 7.54 -4.36
N PRO A 103 13.59 7.87 -5.12
CA PRO A 103 14.54 6.87 -5.59
C PRO A 103 15.37 6.19 -4.49
N ASP A 104 15.38 6.76 -3.30
CA ASP A 104 16.01 6.13 -2.14
C ASP A 104 15.16 5.03 -1.50
N LYS A 105 13.87 5.00 -1.80
CA LYS A 105 12.91 4.05 -1.22
C LYS A 105 12.39 3.03 -2.21
N ILE A 106 12.25 3.39 -3.47
CA ILE A 106 11.65 2.56 -4.51
C ILE A 106 12.61 2.46 -5.68
N GLU A 107 12.88 1.24 -6.11
CA GLU A 107 13.76 0.99 -7.25
C GLU A 107 13.03 1.23 -8.57
N ARG A 108 11.77 0.77 -8.66
CA ARG A 108 10.95 0.93 -9.86
C ARG A 108 9.49 0.67 -9.56
N TRP A 109 8.60 1.19 -10.41
CA TRP A 109 7.16 0.92 -10.42
C TRP A 109 6.81 0.27 -11.74
N ASP A 110 6.02 -0.82 -11.71
CA ASP A 110 5.54 -1.49 -12.92
C ASP A 110 4.11 -1.98 -12.74
N TRP A 111 3.42 -2.13 -13.85
CA TRP A 111 2.08 -2.72 -13.89
C TRP A 111 2.20 -4.22 -14.08
N TYR A 112 1.45 -4.99 -13.29
CA TYR A 112 1.49 -6.45 -13.31
C TYR A 112 0.10 -7.03 -13.47
N GLU A 113 -0.02 -8.08 -14.28
CA GLU A 113 -1.23 -8.89 -14.31
C GLU A 113 -1.34 -9.65 -12.98
N MET A 114 -2.57 -9.81 -12.48
CA MET A 114 -2.77 -10.43 -11.16
C MET A 114 -2.36 -11.91 -11.09
N ASP A 115 -2.27 -12.57 -12.23
CA ASP A 115 -1.80 -13.96 -12.30
C ASP A 115 -0.31 -14.10 -12.61
N LYS A 116 0.38 -12.98 -12.77
CA LYS A 116 1.83 -12.95 -13.07
C LYS A 116 2.54 -11.92 -12.18
N LEU A 117 2.35 -12.08 -10.89
CA LEU A 117 2.90 -11.12 -9.93
C LEU A 117 4.41 -11.34 -9.73
N PRO A 118 5.15 -10.26 -9.44
CA PRO A 118 6.57 -10.38 -9.12
C PRO A 118 6.76 -11.01 -7.75
N GLU A 119 7.96 -11.48 -7.49
CA GLU A 119 8.33 -12.06 -6.19
C GLU A 119 9.63 -11.43 -5.69
N PRO A 120 9.80 -11.30 -4.37
CA PRO A 120 8.81 -11.61 -3.33
C PRO A 120 7.85 -10.44 -3.07
N LEU A 121 6.62 -10.77 -2.71
CA LEU A 121 5.65 -9.76 -2.30
C LEU A 121 5.86 -9.41 -0.83
N PHE A 122 5.70 -8.14 -0.50
CA PHE A 122 5.70 -7.71 0.90
C PHE A 122 4.55 -8.42 1.64
N SER A 123 4.75 -8.74 2.91
CA SER A 123 3.85 -9.62 3.67
C SER A 123 2.39 -9.17 3.72
N THR A 124 2.13 -7.88 3.56
CA THR A 124 0.77 -7.35 3.61
C THR A 124 0.01 -7.49 2.29
N ILE A 125 0.71 -7.75 1.19
CA ILE A 125 0.12 -7.73 -0.14
C ILE A 125 -0.83 -8.90 -0.42
N PRO A 126 -0.53 -10.14 -0.05
CA PRO A 126 -1.43 -11.27 -0.35
C PRO A 126 -2.86 -11.08 0.18
N THR A 127 -3.03 -10.43 1.31
CA THR A 127 -4.38 -10.21 1.87
C THR A 127 -5.24 -9.32 0.98
N TYR A 128 -4.62 -8.39 0.24
CA TYR A 128 -5.37 -7.56 -0.72
C TYR A 128 -5.98 -8.42 -1.82
N PHE A 129 -5.22 -9.35 -2.36
CA PHE A 129 -5.73 -10.24 -3.42
C PHE A 129 -6.79 -11.18 -2.91
N GLU A 130 -6.62 -11.72 -1.69
CA GLU A 130 -7.64 -12.56 -1.10
C GLU A 130 -8.93 -11.77 -0.89
N ALA A 131 -8.83 -10.54 -0.38
CA ALA A 131 -9.98 -9.68 -0.20
C ALA A 131 -10.68 -9.39 -1.55
N TYR A 132 -9.89 -9.09 -2.56
CA TYR A 132 -10.41 -8.81 -3.89
C TYR A 132 -11.16 -10.00 -4.49
N LYS A 133 -10.64 -11.20 -4.30
CA LYS A 133 -11.22 -12.43 -4.87
C LYS A 133 -12.38 -12.98 -4.06
N THR A 134 -12.30 -12.92 -2.73
CA THR A 134 -13.27 -13.63 -1.87
C THR A 134 -14.19 -12.71 -1.08
N GLY A 135 -13.87 -11.44 -0.97
CA GLY A 135 -14.64 -10.52 -0.14
C GLY A 135 -14.28 -10.56 1.33
N LYS A 136 -13.37 -11.45 1.75
CA LYS A 136 -12.87 -11.42 3.12
C LYS A 136 -12.12 -10.10 3.32
N ASN A 137 -12.45 -9.36 4.37
CA ASN A 137 -11.89 -8.02 4.53
C ASN A 137 -11.29 -7.74 5.89
N PHE A 138 -11.09 -8.78 6.70
CA PHE A 138 -10.61 -8.58 8.06
C PHE A 138 -9.63 -9.68 8.45
N TRP A 139 -8.47 -9.25 8.92
CA TRP A 139 -7.42 -10.13 9.47
C TRP A 139 -6.96 -9.56 10.80
N ASP A 140 -7.23 -10.28 11.86
CA ASP A 140 -6.93 -9.81 13.20
C ASP A 140 -5.50 -10.11 13.66
N ALA A 141 -4.76 -10.86 12.91
CA ALA A 141 -3.33 -11.07 13.16
C ALA A 141 -2.82 -12.29 12.46
#